data_2d744039673a265c420f1d8fd2e3d722
#
_entry.id   2d744039673a265c420f1d8fd2e3d722
#
_cell.length_a   1.000
_cell.length_b   1.000
_cell.length_c   1.000
_cell.angle_alpha   90.00
_cell.angle_beta   90.00
_cell.angle_gamma   90.00
#
_symmetry.space_group_name_H-M   'P 1'
#
loop_
_entity.id
_entity.type
_entity.pdbx_description
1 polymer ?
#
loop_
_entity_poly.entity_id
_entity_poly.type
_entity_poly.pdbx_seq_one_letter_code
_entity_poly.pdbx_strand_id
1 'polypeptide(L)'
;MTSFDDGAMPMTLPVRPTDPAFAELLLSSHLRLVGELLCPAVWETGRDAARWLYEQAPFGLLAHDTSADPRFVYANSTAQNCFGYSWGEFVGLRSRLSARPDGQEDQEAFVRAVTAHHYTTGYRGIRVGKSGRAFWIEDVTMWDLMDTRGRIHGQAAVFRSWSPTDM
;
A
#
# COMPACT_ATOMS: atom_id res chain seq x y z
N MET A 1 20.71 13.91 22.39
CA MET A 1 20.41 13.60 21.81
C MET A 1 19.68 13.35 21.37
N THR A 2 19.79 13.21 21.23
CA THR A 2 19.31 12.82 20.54
C THR A 2 18.49 12.34 20.17
N SER A 3 18.62 12.45 20.18
CA SER A 3 18.04 11.88 19.65
C SER A 3 17.36 11.34 19.25
N PHE A 4 17.53 11.37 19.35
CA PHE A 4 17.11 10.73 18.78
C PHE A 4 16.35 10.28 18.35
N ASP A 5 16.48 10.48 18.45
CA ASP A 5 15.97 10.00 17.90
C ASP A 5 15.44 9.53 17.42
N ASP A 6 15.63 9.70 17.66
CA ASP A 6 15.35 9.30 17.26
C ASP A 6 14.79 8.89 16.72
N GLY A 7 14.78 9.02 17.06
CA GLY A 7 14.20 8.52 16.57
C GLY A 7 13.90 8.31 15.62
N ALA A 8 14.15 8.54 15.35
CA ALA A 8 13.95 8.22 14.11
C ALA A 8 13.88 6.88 13.89
N MET A 9 13.67 6.19 14.80
CA MET A 9 13.49 4.97 14.47
C MET A 9 12.38 4.88 13.70
N PRO A 10 12.57 4.58 12.58
CA PRO A 10 11.52 4.38 11.73
C PRO A 10 10.72 3.30 12.27
N MET A 11 9.56 3.47 12.15
CA MET A 11 8.77 2.50 12.21
C MET A 11 9.06 1.62 11.29
N THR A 12 9.10 0.69 11.64
CA THR A 12 9.40 -0.17 10.97
C THR A 12 8.56 -0.65 9.98
N LEU A 13 9.16 -0.82 8.87
CA LEU A 13 8.58 -1.53 7.80
C LEU A 13 8.36 -2.96 8.23
N PRO A 14 7.38 -3.66 7.64
CA PRO A 14 7.08 -5.01 8.08
C PRO A 14 8.23 -5.94 7.77
N VAL A 15 8.64 -6.72 8.75
CA VAL A 15 9.64 -7.74 8.52
C VAL A 15 8.98 -9.05 8.08
N ARG A 16 7.67 -9.13 8.20
CA ARG A 16 6.91 -10.30 7.76
C ARG A 16 5.52 -9.85 7.34
N PRO A 17 4.82 -10.66 6.53
CA PRO A 17 3.53 -10.27 5.99
C PRO A 17 2.46 -9.96 7.05
N THR A 18 2.51 -10.63 8.18
CA THR A 18 1.49 -10.46 9.22
C THR A 18 2.00 -9.68 10.42
N ASP A 19 2.82 -8.65 10.17
CA ASP A 19 3.36 -7.79 11.21
C ASP A 19 2.24 -6.97 11.84
N PRO A 20 1.94 -7.16 13.14
CA PRO A 20 0.82 -6.44 13.77
C PRO A 20 1.05 -4.94 13.85
N ALA A 21 2.28 -4.51 14.05
CA ALA A 21 2.56 -3.08 14.14
C ALA A 21 2.32 -2.38 12.81
N PHE A 22 2.70 -3.03 11.72
CA PHE A 22 2.45 -2.46 10.40
C PHE A 22 0.95 -2.48 10.08
N ALA A 23 0.24 -3.54 10.46
CA ALA A 23 -1.21 -3.59 10.28
C ALA A 23 -1.90 -2.46 11.04
N GLU A 24 -1.43 -2.17 12.25
CA GLU A 24 -1.99 -1.08 13.03
C GLU A 24 -1.78 0.25 12.30
N LEU A 25 -0.61 0.46 11.72
CA LEU A 25 -0.35 1.67 10.96
C LEU A 25 -1.25 1.76 9.73
N LEU A 26 -1.43 0.66 9.00
CA LEU A 26 -2.35 0.63 7.86
C LEU A 26 -3.76 1.01 8.27
N LEU A 27 -4.26 0.39 9.32
CA LEU A 27 -5.65 0.58 9.74
C LEU A 27 -5.88 1.96 10.33
N SER A 28 -5.00 2.41 11.21
CA SER A 28 -5.22 3.67 11.91
C SER A 28 -5.05 4.86 10.98
N SER A 29 -4.07 4.81 10.09
CA SER A 29 -3.88 5.92 9.16
C SER A 29 -5.04 6.00 8.16
N HIS A 30 -5.53 4.84 7.70
CA HIS A 30 -6.68 4.82 6.79
C HIS A 30 -7.91 5.42 7.47
N LEU A 31 -8.17 5.02 8.71
CA LEU A 31 -9.34 5.52 9.43
C LEU A 31 -9.24 7.02 9.67
N ARG A 32 -8.08 7.52 10.08
CA ARG A 32 -7.92 8.95 10.34
C ARG A 32 -8.00 9.80 9.08
N LEU A 33 -7.44 9.33 7.99
CA LEU A 33 -7.34 10.15 6.78
C LEU A 33 -8.52 9.95 5.85
N VAL A 34 -8.96 8.72 5.65
CA VAL A 34 -10.04 8.41 4.71
C VAL A 34 -11.39 8.37 5.40
N GLY A 35 -11.41 8.05 6.69
CA GLY A 35 -12.65 8.08 7.46
C GLY A 35 -13.44 6.77 7.45
N GLU A 36 -12.84 5.69 6.95
CA GLU A 36 -13.51 4.41 6.85
C GLU A 36 -12.64 3.31 7.44
N LEU A 37 -13.30 2.27 7.92
CA LEU A 37 -12.60 1.09 8.39
C LEU A 37 -12.13 0.25 7.22
N LEU A 38 -10.90 -0.21 7.28
CA LEU A 38 -10.34 -1.03 6.23
C LEU A 38 -10.68 -2.51 6.42
N CYS A 39 -10.94 -2.93 7.65
CA CYS A 39 -11.31 -4.31 7.94
C CYS A 39 -12.48 -4.32 8.90
N PRO A 40 -13.11 -5.51 9.11
CA PRO A 40 -14.22 -5.60 10.05
C PRO A 40 -13.85 -5.08 11.43
N ALA A 41 -14.76 -4.35 12.05
CA ALA A 41 -14.51 -3.66 13.29
C ALA A 41 -14.45 -4.59 14.50
N VAL A 42 -14.66 -5.88 14.30
CA VAL A 42 -14.74 -6.84 15.40
C VAL A 42 -13.37 -7.34 15.88
N TRP A 43 -12.29 -6.91 15.21
CA TRP A 43 -10.98 -7.42 15.59
C TRP A 43 -10.53 -6.78 16.89
N GLU A 44 -10.13 -7.60 17.83
CA GLU A 44 -9.71 -7.13 19.13
C GLU A 44 -8.21 -6.94 19.24
N THR A 45 -7.43 -7.55 18.34
CA THR A 45 -5.98 -7.43 18.38
C THR A 45 -5.44 -7.11 16.99
N GLY A 46 -4.31 -6.42 16.98
CA GLY A 46 -3.64 -6.14 15.72
C GLY A 46 -3.16 -7.40 15.01
N ARG A 47 -2.95 -8.48 15.78
CA ARG A 47 -2.50 -9.75 15.18
C ARG A 47 -3.59 -10.34 14.29
N ASP A 48 -4.83 -10.32 14.75
CA ASP A 48 -5.94 -10.85 13.96
C ASP A 48 -6.17 -10.01 12.72
N ALA A 49 -6.11 -8.69 12.88
CA ALA A 49 -6.25 -7.78 11.75
C ALA A 49 -5.12 -7.97 10.75
N ALA A 50 -3.90 -8.14 11.23
CA ALA A 50 -2.74 -8.36 10.35
C ALA A 50 -2.91 -9.60 9.51
N ARG A 51 -3.37 -10.68 10.12
CA ARG A 51 -3.60 -11.92 9.40
C ARG A 51 -4.72 -11.77 8.38
N TRP A 52 -5.82 -11.17 8.78
CA TRP A 52 -6.96 -10.99 7.89
C TRP A 52 -6.59 -10.13 6.68
N LEU A 53 -5.93 -9.01 6.92
CA LEU A 53 -5.52 -8.13 5.83
C LEU A 53 -4.61 -8.84 4.84
N TYR A 54 -3.71 -9.66 5.34
CA TYR A 54 -2.77 -10.35 4.48
C TYR A 54 -3.39 -11.55 3.77
N GLU A 55 -4.12 -12.39 4.50
CA GLU A 55 -4.54 -13.69 3.99
C GLU A 55 -5.94 -13.72 3.42
N GLN A 56 -6.85 -12.88 3.91
CA GLN A 56 -8.28 -13.04 3.62
C GLN A 56 -8.94 -11.83 3.01
N ALA A 57 -8.34 -10.66 3.06
CA ALA A 57 -8.99 -9.46 2.54
C ALA A 57 -9.32 -9.62 1.06
N PRO A 58 -10.56 -9.29 0.65
CA PRO A 58 -10.96 -9.48 -0.75
C PRO A 58 -10.45 -8.40 -1.69
N PHE A 59 -9.72 -7.44 -1.17
CA PHE A 59 -9.15 -6.35 -1.96
C PHE A 59 -7.62 -6.49 -2.01
N GLY A 60 -7.00 -5.88 -3.00
CA GLY A 60 -5.55 -5.79 -3.06
C GLY A 60 -5.07 -4.64 -2.20
N LEU A 61 -4.01 -4.87 -1.43
CA LEU A 61 -3.44 -3.87 -0.54
C LEU A 61 -1.94 -3.85 -0.72
N LEU A 62 -1.42 -2.68 -1.04
CA LEU A 62 -0.01 -2.47 -1.33
C LEU A 62 0.51 -1.31 -0.50
N ALA A 63 1.80 -1.30 -0.23
CA ALA A 63 2.44 -0.13 0.39
C ALA A 63 3.87 -0.01 -0.08
N HIS A 64 4.35 1.22 -0.22
CA HIS A 64 5.74 1.47 -0.55
C HIS A 64 6.34 2.47 0.43
N ASP A 65 7.66 2.55 0.43
CA ASP A 65 8.40 3.40 1.37
C ASP A 65 8.46 4.86 0.89
N THR A 66 9.22 5.68 1.61
CA THR A 66 9.34 7.10 1.32
C THR A 66 10.59 7.46 0.53
N SER A 67 11.29 6.45 -0.02
CA SER A 67 12.51 6.74 -0.77
C SER A 67 12.18 7.52 -2.04
N ALA A 68 13.18 8.16 -2.62
CA ALA A 68 12.99 8.98 -3.81
C ALA A 68 12.48 8.14 -4.99
N ASP A 69 12.88 6.88 -5.06
CA ASP A 69 12.37 5.93 -6.04
C ASP A 69 11.74 4.80 -5.22
N PRO A 70 10.46 4.94 -4.84
CA PRO A 70 9.87 4.09 -3.81
C PRO A 70 9.89 2.61 -4.15
N ARG A 71 10.09 1.81 -3.10
CA ARG A 71 10.05 0.36 -3.22
C ARG A 71 8.87 -0.17 -2.43
N PHE A 72 8.26 -1.23 -2.93
CA PHE A 72 7.19 -1.88 -2.18
C PHE A 72 7.74 -2.49 -0.91
N VAL A 73 6.98 -2.35 0.17
CA VAL A 73 7.32 -2.93 1.47
C VAL A 73 6.24 -3.88 1.94
N TYR A 74 5.11 -3.91 1.24
CA TYR A 74 3.98 -4.75 1.63
C TYR A 74 3.10 -5.02 0.41
N ALA A 75 2.61 -6.25 0.30
CA ALA A 75 1.57 -6.61 -0.65
C ALA A 75 0.83 -7.81 -0.05
N ASN A 76 -0.50 -7.70 0.09
CA ASN A 76 -1.25 -8.81 0.66
C ASN A 76 -1.45 -9.91 -0.39
N SER A 77 -2.06 -11.02 0.02
CA SER A 77 -2.22 -12.19 -0.85
C SER A 77 -2.99 -11.86 -2.12
N THR A 78 -4.04 -11.07 -2.00
CA THR A 78 -4.84 -10.69 -3.17
C THR A 78 -3.99 -9.90 -4.16
N ALA A 79 -3.21 -8.93 -3.68
CA ALA A 79 -2.32 -8.17 -4.55
C ALA A 79 -1.25 -9.06 -5.18
N GLN A 80 -0.68 -9.97 -4.40
CA GLN A 80 0.32 -10.91 -4.92
C GLN A 80 -0.26 -11.74 -6.06
N ASN A 81 -1.48 -12.22 -5.90
CA ASN A 81 -2.13 -13.02 -6.94
C ASN A 81 -2.41 -12.21 -8.18
N CYS A 82 -2.86 -10.97 -8.01
CA CYS A 82 -3.14 -10.10 -9.16
C CYS A 82 -1.89 -9.79 -9.97
N PHE A 83 -0.78 -9.53 -9.29
CA PHE A 83 0.46 -9.14 -9.95
C PHE A 83 1.34 -10.34 -10.32
N GLY A 84 1.09 -11.49 -9.74
CA GLY A 84 1.89 -12.68 -10.03
C GLY A 84 3.23 -12.74 -9.31
N TYR A 85 3.42 -11.95 -8.28
CA TYR A 85 4.65 -11.94 -7.48
C TYR A 85 4.39 -12.60 -6.14
N SER A 86 5.40 -13.29 -5.61
CA SER A 86 5.38 -13.73 -4.22
C SER A 86 5.73 -12.54 -3.32
N TRP A 87 5.58 -12.71 -2.01
CA TRP A 87 5.99 -11.68 -1.05
C TRP A 87 7.44 -11.29 -1.28
N GLY A 88 8.34 -12.28 -1.36
CA GLY A 88 9.76 -11.99 -1.51
C GLY A 88 10.12 -11.31 -2.82
N GLU A 89 9.34 -11.55 -3.86
CA GLU A 89 9.55 -10.89 -5.15
C GLU A 89 8.98 -9.48 -5.16
N PHE A 90 7.88 -9.26 -4.44
CA PHE A 90 7.20 -7.99 -4.44
C PHE A 90 7.92 -6.96 -3.57
N VAL A 91 8.33 -7.37 -2.37
CA VAL A 91 8.99 -6.48 -1.45
C VAL A 91 10.38 -6.14 -1.98
N GLY A 92 10.66 -4.85 -2.10
CA GLY A 92 11.90 -4.35 -2.67
C GLY A 92 11.79 -3.98 -4.14
N LEU A 93 10.71 -4.38 -4.80
CA LEU A 93 10.49 -3.99 -6.20
C LEU A 93 10.16 -2.49 -6.23
N ARG A 94 10.74 -1.77 -7.17
CA ARG A 94 10.42 -0.35 -7.30
C ARG A 94 9.00 -0.19 -7.81
N SER A 95 8.22 0.64 -7.14
CA SER A 95 6.79 0.74 -7.42
C SER A 95 6.51 1.20 -8.86
N ARG A 96 7.38 2.02 -9.43
CA ARG A 96 7.19 2.48 -10.81
C ARG A 96 7.22 1.35 -11.83
N LEU A 97 7.87 0.23 -11.48
CA LEU A 97 7.96 -0.91 -12.40
C LEU A 97 6.66 -1.69 -12.49
N SER A 98 5.70 -1.40 -11.62
CA SER A 98 4.38 -2.02 -11.69
C SER A 98 3.44 -1.26 -12.61
N ALA A 99 3.87 -0.16 -13.22
CA ALA A 99 3.06 0.61 -14.16
C ALA A 99 3.73 0.58 -15.53
N ARG A 100 2.94 0.67 -16.58
CA ARG A 100 3.51 0.77 -17.93
C ARG A 100 4.20 2.12 -18.08
N PRO A 101 5.27 2.20 -18.86
CA PRO A 101 5.97 3.48 -19.04
C PRO A 101 5.04 4.61 -19.49
N ASP A 102 4.06 4.30 -20.34
CA ASP A 102 3.13 5.32 -20.82
C ASP A 102 2.07 5.71 -19.79
N GLY A 103 1.97 4.96 -18.67
CA GLY A 103 1.04 5.27 -17.59
C GLY A 103 1.72 5.84 -16.37
N GLN A 104 3.04 5.93 -16.33
CA GLN A 104 3.74 6.36 -15.12
C GLN A 104 3.50 7.83 -14.80
N GLU A 105 3.26 8.64 -15.82
CA GLU A 105 2.99 10.05 -15.60
C GLU A 105 1.69 10.26 -14.82
N ASP A 106 0.64 9.50 -15.14
CA ASP A 106 -0.61 9.57 -14.40
C ASP A 106 -0.43 9.06 -12.99
N GLN A 107 0.37 8.00 -12.81
CA GLN A 107 0.67 7.50 -11.48
C GLN A 107 1.38 8.55 -10.65
N GLU A 108 2.32 9.27 -11.25
CA GLU A 108 3.04 10.31 -10.53
C GLU A 108 2.12 11.45 -10.11
N ALA A 109 1.18 11.84 -10.98
CA ALA A 109 0.21 12.86 -10.64
C ALA A 109 -0.67 12.44 -9.47
N PHE A 110 -1.06 11.16 -9.44
CA PHE A 110 -1.86 10.61 -8.37
C PHE A 110 -1.08 10.62 -7.05
N VAL A 111 0.19 10.23 -7.08
CA VAL A 111 1.04 10.26 -5.90
C VAL A 111 1.20 11.70 -5.38
N ARG A 112 1.35 12.66 -6.29
CA ARG A 112 1.45 14.07 -5.88
C ARG A 112 0.18 14.56 -5.21
N ALA A 113 -0.99 14.09 -5.66
CA ALA A 113 -2.24 14.45 -5.01
C ALA A 113 -2.29 13.94 -3.58
N VAL A 114 -1.80 12.71 -3.35
CA VAL A 114 -1.72 12.17 -2.00
C VAL A 114 -0.75 13.00 -1.16
N THR A 115 0.39 13.36 -1.72
CA THR A 115 1.36 14.18 -1.00
C THR A 115 0.75 15.51 -0.55
N ALA A 116 -0.10 16.11 -1.38
CA ALA A 116 -0.72 17.39 -1.04
C ALA A 116 -1.85 17.26 -0.02
N HIS A 117 -2.62 16.17 -0.07
CA HIS A 117 -3.84 16.04 0.72
C HIS A 117 -3.82 14.86 1.66
N HIS A 118 -2.76 14.06 1.65
CA HIS A 118 -2.54 12.85 2.44
C HIS A 118 -3.39 11.66 2.02
N TYR A 119 -4.37 11.83 1.15
CA TYR A 119 -5.10 10.71 0.56
C TYR A 119 -5.85 11.15 -0.69
N THR A 120 -6.24 10.16 -1.51
CA THR A 120 -7.13 10.39 -2.64
C THR A 120 -7.87 9.09 -2.94
N THR A 121 -9.03 9.20 -3.57
CA THR A 121 -9.91 8.05 -3.85
C THR A 121 -10.31 8.06 -5.32
N GLY A 122 -10.87 6.92 -5.77
CA GLY A 122 -11.48 6.86 -7.09
C GLY A 122 -10.50 6.75 -8.24
N TYR A 123 -9.27 6.39 -7.97
CA TYR A 123 -8.28 6.25 -9.03
C TYR A 123 -8.46 4.95 -9.80
N ARG A 124 -8.16 4.98 -11.08
CA ARG A 124 -8.14 3.82 -11.94
C ARG A 124 -6.87 3.90 -12.77
N GLY A 125 -6.14 2.81 -12.87
CA GLY A 125 -4.90 2.82 -13.61
C GLY A 125 -4.52 1.45 -14.13
N ILE A 126 -3.59 1.43 -15.08
CA ILE A 126 -3.08 0.19 -15.63
C ILE A 126 -1.83 -0.19 -14.87
N ARG A 127 -1.74 -1.46 -14.52
CA ARG A 127 -0.57 -2.02 -13.84
C ARG A 127 -0.04 -3.20 -14.63
N VAL A 128 1.21 -3.55 -14.37
CA VAL A 128 1.89 -4.65 -15.06
C VAL A 128 2.43 -5.59 -14.01
N GLY A 129 2.12 -6.86 -14.16
CA GLY A 129 2.61 -7.89 -13.26
C GLY A 129 3.88 -8.55 -13.76
N LYS A 130 4.26 -9.62 -13.08
CA LYS A 130 5.50 -10.34 -13.36
C LYS A 130 5.54 -10.89 -14.78
N SER A 131 4.40 -11.33 -15.30
CA SER A 131 4.35 -11.91 -16.64
C SER A 131 4.45 -10.87 -17.76
N GLY A 132 4.42 -9.58 -17.42
CA GLY A 132 4.34 -8.52 -18.40
C GLY A 132 2.92 -8.22 -18.86
N ARG A 133 1.93 -8.98 -18.36
CA ARG A 133 0.54 -8.75 -18.74
C ARG A 133 0.00 -7.53 -17.99
N ALA A 134 -0.68 -6.67 -18.71
CA ALA A 134 -1.26 -5.47 -18.14
C ALA A 134 -2.69 -5.76 -17.64
N PHE A 135 -3.09 -5.05 -16.60
CA PHE A 135 -4.45 -5.16 -16.09
C PHE A 135 -4.84 -3.83 -15.44
N TRP A 136 -6.15 -3.60 -15.34
CA TRP A 136 -6.66 -2.41 -14.67
C TRP A 136 -6.81 -2.67 -13.19
N ILE A 137 -6.42 -1.69 -12.37
CA ILE A 137 -6.89 -1.64 -10.98
C ILE A 137 -7.87 -0.49 -10.90
N GLU A 138 -8.95 -0.68 -10.16
CA GLU A 138 -10.06 0.25 -10.15
C GLU A 138 -10.53 0.50 -8.72
N ASP A 139 -11.21 1.62 -8.53
CA ASP A 139 -11.70 2.03 -7.22
C ASP A 139 -10.55 2.03 -6.22
N VAL A 140 -9.48 2.72 -6.58
CA VAL A 140 -8.25 2.74 -5.78
C VAL A 140 -8.28 3.93 -4.83
N THR A 141 -7.99 3.65 -3.56
CA THR A 141 -7.74 4.67 -2.55
C THR A 141 -6.27 4.59 -2.17
N MET A 142 -5.59 5.72 -2.18
CA MET A 142 -4.19 5.79 -1.76
C MET A 142 -4.09 6.80 -0.63
N TRP A 143 -3.27 6.49 0.37
CA TRP A 143 -3.12 7.38 1.53
C TRP A 143 -1.73 7.27 2.12
N ASP A 144 -1.34 8.32 2.87
CA ASP A 144 -0.07 8.33 3.58
C ASP A 144 -0.15 7.45 4.82
N LEU A 145 0.88 6.65 5.03
CA LEU A 145 1.00 5.85 6.25
C LEU A 145 1.51 6.77 7.36
N MET A 146 0.58 7.55 7.91
CA MET A 146 0.90 8.58 8.88
C MET A 146 0.61 8.05 10.28
N ASP A 147 1.59 8.16 11.16
CA ASP A 147 1.42 7.71 12.54
C ASP A 147 0.74 8.80 13.37
N THR A 148 0.53 8.53 14.66
CA THR A 148 -0.17 9.44 15.53
C THR A 148 0.59 10.73 15.81
N ARG A 149 1.87 10.77 15.45
CA ARG A 149 2.69 11.97 15.58
C ARG A 149 2.81 12.77 14.29
N GLY A 150 2.10 12.33 13.26
CA GLY A 150 2.15 13.01 11.98
C GLY A 150 3.33 12.62 11.10
N ARG A 151 4.10 11.60 11.48
CA ARG A 151 5.21 11.15 10.64
C ARG A 151 4.69 10.24 9.56
N ILE A 152 5.23 10.40 8.35
CA ILE A 152 4.83 9.59 7.21
C ILE A 152 5.90 8.53 6.96
N HIS A 153 5.49 7.27 6.98
CA HIS A 153 6.38 6.12 6.84
C HIS A 153 6.32 5.50 5.44
N GLY A 154 5.42 5.96 4.62
CA GLY A 154 5.23 5.45 3.27
C GLY A 154 3.85 5.81 2.79
N GLN A 155 3.43 5.16 1.70
CA GLN A 155 2.08 5.31 1.17
C GLN A 155 1.50 3.95 0.90
N ALA A 156 0.20 3.81 1.10
CA ALA A 156 -0.51 2.57 0.86
C ALA A 156 -1.61 2.78 -0.16
N ALA A 157 -1.98 1.71 -0.84
CA ALA A 157 -3.08 1.74 -1.79
C ALA A 157 -3.93 0.49 -1.60
N VAL A 158 -5.24 0.69 -1.65
CA VAL A 158 -6.19 -0.43 -1.66
C VAL A 158 -6.97 -0.34 -2.96
N PHE A 159 -7.08 -1.46 -3.67
CA PHE A 159 -7.90 -1.52 -4.88
C PHE A 159 -8.92 -2.65 -4.73
N ARG A 160 -10.16 -2.33 -5.00
CA ARG A 160 -11.27 -3.24 -4.74
C ARG A 160 -11.72 -4.01 -5.95
N SER A 161 -11.33 -3.60 -7.13
CA SER A 161 -11.61 -4.36 -8.34
C SER A 161 -10.45 -4.25 -9.32
N TRP A 162 -10.36 -5.23 -10.17
CA TRP A 162 -9.31 -5.29 -11.20
C TRP A 162 -9.86 -6.10 -12.36
N SER A 163 -9.34 -5.82 -13.55
CA SER A 163 -9.80 -6.52 -14.75
C SER A 163 -8.68 -6.54 -15.78
N PRO A 164 -8.64 -7.57 -16.64
CA PRO A 164 -7.64 -7.60 -17.70
C PRO A 164 -7.87 -6.47 -18.68
N THR A 165 -6.80 -6.07 -19.36
CA THR A 165 -6.95 -5.15 -20.47
C THR A 165 -7.39 -5.94 -21.69
N ASP A 166 -7.89 -5.21 -22.68
CA ASP A 166 -8.33 -5.85 -23.91
C ASP A 166 -7.20 -6.11 -24.89
N MET A 167 -5.98 -5.95 -24.44
CA MET A 167 -4.85 -6.18 -25.33
C MET A 167 -4.21 -7.51 -25.10
#